data_01a14ff8cce77c7a84b35ff27cab61ce
#
_entry.id   01a14ff8cce77c7a84b35ff27cab61ce
#
_cell.length_a   1.000
_cell.length_b   1.000
_cell.length_c   1.000
_cell.angle_alpha   90.00
_cell.angle_beta   90.00
_cell.angle_gamma   90.00
#
_symmetry.space_group_name_H-M   'P 1'
#
loop_
_entity.id
_entity.type
_entity.pdbx_description
1 polymer ?
#
loop_
_entity_poly.entity_id
_entity_poly.type
_entity_poly.pdbx_seq_one_letter_code
_entity_poly.pdbx_strand_id
1 'polypeptide(L)'
;MTQYPSVGSPMFYGIFFIAVLIMIAIDMVSLKKNGAHKVSIKEALAWSGIWVAVSCAFAGWLYFELAGNPTYGAVVAKEKVLEFFTGYVLEKSLAVDNIFVFLMIFGYFKVEPKFQHRVLLYGVFGAIVLRAIMIFIGAALVQQFEWILYLFGAFLLYTGIHMMKSEAEAEEDLSQNKILTLLKKVIPTSQQFDGEKFFTIENGKRIATPLLLVLIMIELSDVIFAVDSIPAIFAVTTDPFIVLTSNIFAILGLRAMYFLLADFAERFIFLKYGLAFVLSFIGIKMLIMHWVHIPISISLSVVFGALGASILTSLVYTRQQEKK
;
A
#
# COMPACT_ATOMS: atom_id res chain seq x y z
N MET A 1 -23.06 -10.58 -3.57
CA MET A 1 -22.65 -10.49 -2.17
C MET A 1 -22.45 -11.90 -1.65
N THR A 2 -21.37 -12.15 -0.97
CA THR A 2 -21.02 -13.49 -0.50
C THR A 2 -22.06 -14.00 0.50
N GLN A 3 -22.68 -15.15 0.19
CA GLN A 3 -23.67 -15.82 1.03
C GLN A 3 -23.10 -16.35 2.38
N TYR A 4 -21.81 -16.14 2.62
CA TYR A 4 -21.08 -16.70 3.76
C TYR A 4 -20.70 -15.61 4.75
N PRO A 5 -20.76 -15.89 6.06
CA PRO A 5 -20.24 -14.99 7.09
C PRO A 5 -18.74 -14.75 6.88
N SER A 6 -18.22 -13.65 7.44
CA SER A 6 -16.78 -13.40 7.42
C SER A 6 -15.98 -14.62 7.87
N VAL A 7 -14.91 -14.96 7.15
CA VAL A 7 -14.02 -16.05 7.54
C VAL A 7 -13.13 -15.68 8.75
N GLY A 8 -13.11 -14.41 9.14
CA GLY A 8 -12.33 -13.89 10.25
C GLY A 8 -12.87 -14.32 11.62
N SER A 9 -12.38 -15.43 12.15
CA SER A 9 -12.59 -15.80 13.54
C SER A 9 -11.62 -15.05 14.47
N PRO A 10 -11.92 -14.89 15.77
CA PRO A 10 -10.97 -14.32 16.74
C PRO A 10 -9.61 -15.03 16.74
N MET A 11 -9.60 -16.35 16.52
CA MET A 11 -8.37 -17.13 16.38
C MET A 11 -7.57 -16.72 15.13
N PHE A 12 -8.24 -16.54 13.98
CA PHE A 12 -7.58 -16.13 12.74
C PHE A 12 -6.99 -14.72 12.84
N TYR A 13 -7.71 -13.78 13.43
CA TYR A 13 -7.17 -12.45 13.74
C TYR A 13 -5.97 -12.55 14.70
N GLY A 14 -6.05 -13.38 15.74
CA GLY A 14 -4.96 -13.59 16.69
C GLY A 14 -3.69 -14.13 16.01
N ILE A 15 -3.81 -15.20 15.21
CA ILE A 15 -2.70 -15.78 14.45
C ILE A 15 -2.11 -14.74 13.50
N PHE A 16 -2.95 -14.01 12.78
CA PHE A 16 -2.53 -12.98 11.85
C PHE A 16 -1.74 -11.86 12.55
N PHE A 17 -2.26 -11.28 13.63
CA PHE A 17 -1.57 -10.21 14.35
C PHE A 17 -0.26 -10.68 14.99
N ILE A 18 -0.20 -11.89 15.51
CA ILE A 18 1.05 -12.49 16.02
C ILE A 18 2.06 -12.62 14.87
N ALA A 19 1.65 -13.12 13.70
CA ALA A 19 2.52 -13.21 12.54
C ALA A 19 3.04 -11.84 12.11
N VAL A 20 2.17 -10.81 12.03
CA VAL A 20 2.56 -9.43 11.70
C VAL A 20 3.56 -8.87 12.70
N LEU A 21 3.34 -9.07 14.00
CA LEU A 21 4.27 -8.61 15.05
C LEU A 21 5.63 -9.30 14.94
N ILE A 22 5.66 -10.61 14.67
CA ILE A 22 6.92 -11.33 14.42
C ILE A 22 7.63 -10.77 13.19
N MET A 23 6.92 -10.52 12.10
CA MET A 23 7.49 -9.95 10.89
C MET A 23 8.07 -8.56 11.11
N ILE A 24 7.37 -7.69 11.82
CA ILE A 24 7.87 -6.36 12.20
C ILE A 24 9.10 -6.49 13.10
N ALA A 25 9.07 -7.40 14.08
CA ALA A 25 10.22 -7.63 14.97
C ALA A 25 11.46 -8.09 14.20
N ILE A 26 11.31 -9.01 13.23
CA ILE A 26 12.41 -9.45 12.36
C ILE A 26 12.97 -8.26 11.58
N ASP A 27 12.12 -7.42 11.03
CA ASP A 27 12.49 -6.22 10.28
C ASP A 27 13.25 -5.21 11.15
N MET A 28 12.78 -5.00 12.39
CA MET A 28 13.44 -4.12 13.36
C MET A 28 14.80 -4.66 13.82
N VAL A 29 14.90 -5.97 14.05
CA VAL A 29 16.18 -6.62 14.44
C VAL A 29 17.18 -6.55 13.29
N SER A 30 16.74 -6.78 12.06
CA SER A 30 17.57 -6.64 10.85
C SER A 30 18.15 -5.22 10.73
N LEU A 31 17.30 -4.20 10.95
CA LEU A 31 17.74 -2.80 10.96
C LEU A 31 18.80 -2.53 12.02
N LYS A 32 18.57 -3.01 13.24
CA LYS A 32 19.51 -2.81 14.36
C LYS A 32 20.87 -3.47 14.11
N LYS A 33 20.89 -4.64 13.49
CA LYS A 33 22.09 -5.43 13.24
C LYS A 33 22.95 -4.82 12.12
N ASN A 34 22.31 -4.32 11.06
CA ASN A 34 22.99 -3.82 9.87
C ASN A 34 23.33 -2.32 9.97
N GLY A 35 22.76 -1.60 10.94
CA GLY A 35 22.94 -0.15 11.10
C GLY A 35 22.41 0.66 9.92
N ALA A 36 22.78 1.95 9.89
CA ALA A 36 22.44 2.84 8.78
C ALA A 36 23.32 2.51 7.56
N HIS A 37 22.77 1.80 6.58
CA HIS A 37 23.46 1.50 5.33
C HIS A 37 22.53 1.76 4.11
N LYS A 38 23.14 1.95 2.95
CA LYS A 38 22.39 2.01 1.68
C LYS A 38 21.98 0.58 1.29
N VAL A 39 20.67 0.33 1.20
CA VAL A 39 20.15 -0.98 0.77
C VAL A 39 20.53 -1.24 -0.68
N SER A 40 21.08 -2.41 -0.98
CA SER A 40 21.43 -2.81 -2.34
C SER A 40 20.21 -3.37 -3.08
N ILE A 41 20.22 -3.28 -4.42
CA ILE A 41 19.15 -3.88 -5.27
C ILE A 41 18.98 -5.37 -4.99
N LYS A 42 20.09 -6.12 -4.78
CA LYS A 42 20.03 -7.55 -4.48
C LYS A 42 19.33 -7.83 -3.15
N GLU A 43 19.61 -7.01 -2.15
CA GLU A 43 18.98 -7.08 -0.83
C GLU A 43 17.49 -6.75 -0.93
N ALA A 44 17.13 -5.68 -1.65
CA ALA A 44 15.75 -5.29 -1.89
C ALA A 44 14.95 -6.36 -2.63
N LEU A 45 15.54 -7.00 -3.66
CA LEU A 45 14.94 -8.13 -4.37
C LEU A 45 14.74 -9.35 -3.45
N ALA A 46 15.75 -9.69 -2.64
CA ALA A 46 15.65 -10.81 -1.70
C ALA A 46 14.52 -10.60 -0.70
N TRP A 47 14.45 -9.41 -0.07
CA TRP A 47 13.37 -9.07 0.86
C TRP A 47 12.00 -9.01 0.18
N SER A 48 11.91 -8.48 -1.04
CA SER A 48 10.66 -8.50 -1.80
C SER A 48 10.18 -9.92 -2.09
N GLY A 49 11.11 -10.83 -2.47
CA GLY A 49 10.82 -12.24 -2.67
C GLY A 49 10.36 -12.94 -1.38
N ILE A 50 10.99 -12.65 -0.24
CA ILE A 50 10.58 -13.17 1.07
C ILE A 50 9.15 -12.73 1.40
N TRP A 51 8.81 -11.45 1.23
CA TRP A 51 7.46 -10.94 1.53
C TRP A 51 6.40 -11.56 0.63
N VAL A 52 6.69 -11.78 -0.65
CA VAL A 52 5.79 -12.49 -1.56
C VAL A 52 5.62 -13.95 -1.11
N ALA A 53 6.72 -14.64 -0.76
CA ALA A 53 6.66 -16.02 -0.30
C ALA A 53 5.85 -16.18 0.99
N VAL A 54 6.02 -15.25 1.95
CA VAL A 54 5.23 -15.23 3.20
C VAL A 54 3.74 -15.01 2.92
N SER A 55 3.41 -14.10 1.99
CA SER A 55 2.02 -13.86 1.57
C SER A 55 1.41 -15.10 0.89
N CYS A 56 2.18 -15.81 0.06
CA CYS A 56 1.76 -17.07 -0.54
C CYS A 56 1.58 -18.18 0.51
N ALA A 57 2.49 -18.26 1.48
CA ALA A 57 2.37 -19.23 2.58
C ALA A 57 1.12 -18.98 3.43
N PHE A 58 0.81 -17.71 3.73
CA PHE A 58 -0.43 -17.34 4.41
C PHE A 58 -1.67 -17.73 3.59
N ALA A 59 -1.68 -17.44 2.30
CA ALA A 59 -2.77 -17.82 1.40
C ALA A 59 -2.96 -19.34 1.34
N GLY A 60 -1.87 -20.10 1.32
CA GLY A 60 -1.89 -21.57 1.38
C GLY A 60 -2.46 -22.07 2.71
N TRP A 61 -2.01 -21.51 3.84
CA TRP A 61 -2.58 -21.83 5.15
C TRP A 61 -4.08 -21.53 5.20
N LEU A 62 -4.51 -20.34 4.75
CA LEU A 62 -5.91 -19.95 4.70
C LEU A 62 -6.74 -20.93 3.85
N TYR A 63 -6.21 -21.37 2.70
CA TYR A 63 -6.87 -22.35 1.84
C TYR A 63 -7.12 -23.67 2.59
N PHE A 64 -6.11 -24.24 3.23
CA PHE A 64 -6.24 -25.53 3.92
C PHE A 64 -7.18 -25.46 5.12
N GLU A 65 -7.13 -24.38 5.89
CA GLU A 65 -8.02 -24.16 7.03
C GLU A 65 -9.49 -24.04 6.59
N LEU A 66 -9.76 -23.28 5.54
CA LEU A 66 -11.12 -23.11 5.03
C LEU A 66 -11.63 -24.36 4.29
N ALA A 67 -10.77 -25.02 3.52
CA ALA A 67 -11.15 -26.22 2.77
C ALA A 67 -11.47 -27.40 3.70
N GLY A 68 -10.77 -27.50 4.85
CA GLY A 68 -11.03 -28.48 5.88
C GLY A 68 -12.23 -28.17 6.77
N ASN A 69 -12.77 -26.94 6.69
CA ASN A 69 -13.89 -26.52 7.53
C ASN A 69 -15.22 -26.92 6.89
N PRO A 70 -16.10 -27.67 7.60
CA PRO A 70 -17.41 -28.10 7.07
C PRO A 70 -18.32 -26.95 6.63
N THR A 71 -18.14 -25.75 7.20
CA THR A 71 -18.99 -24.58 6.89
C THR A 71 -18.62 -23.94 5.55
N TYR A 72 -17.34 -23.97 5.15
CA TYR A 72 -16.85 -23.25 3.97
C TYR A 72 -16.57 -24.21 2.80
N GLY A 73 -15.76 -25.22 3.00
CA GLY A 73 -15.36 -26.18 1.96
C GLY A 73 -14.40 -25.62 0.92
N ALA A 74 -13.96 -26.47 -0.02
CA ALA A 74 -12.91 -26.13 -0.98
C ALA A 74 -13.29 -25.01 -1.98
N VAL A 75 -14.58 -24.87 -2.30
CA VAL A 75 -15.05 -23.83 -3.25
C VAL A 75 -14.88 -22.44 -2.65
N VAL A 76 -15.37 -22.26 -1.42
CA VAL A 76 -15.24 -20.97 -0.71
C VAL A 76 -13.78 -20.69 -0.38
N ALA A 77 -13.01 -21.70 0.02
CA ALA A 77 -11.57 -21.56 0.27
C ALA A 77 -10.85 -20.99 -0.96
N LYS A 78 -11.13 -21.52 -2.16
CA LYS A 78 -10.56 -21.02 -3.41
C LYS A 78 -10.97 -19.59 -3.70
N GLU A 79 -12.24 -19.25 -3.50
CA GLU A 79 -12.75 -17.89 -3.69
C GLU A 79 -12.04 -16.90 -2.76
N LYS A 80 -11.95 -17.20 -1.47
CA LYS A 80 -11.29 -16.33 -0.46
C LYS A 80 -9.81 -16.13 -0.72
N VAL A 81 -9.12 -17.14 -1.20
CA VAL A 81 -7.71 -17.02 -1.62
C VAL A 81 -7.56 -16.14 -2.86
N LEU A 82 -8.48 -16.24 -3.84
CA LEU A 82 -8.49 -15.33 -5.00
C LEU A 82 -8.80 -13.89 -4.59
N GLU A 83 -9.75 -13.68 -3.66
CA GLU A 83 -10.03 -12.36 -3.08
C GLU A 83 -8.78 -11.78 -2.41
N PHE A 84 -8.09 -12.58 -1.58
CA PHE A 84 -6.85 -12.19 -0.92
C PHE A 84 -5.78 -11.77 -1.94
N PHE A 85 -5.50 -12.59 -2.95
CA PHE A 85 -4.49 -12.26 -3.95
C PHE A 85 -4.89 -11.05 -4.80
N THR A 86 -6.17 -10.89 -5.12
CA THR A 86 -6.64 -9.70 -5.85
C THR A 86 -6.42 -8.44 -5.03
N GLY A 87 -6.82 -8.44 -3.76
CA GLY A 87 -6.57 -7.32 -2.84
C GLY A 87 -5.07 -7.04 -2.66
N TYR A 88 -4.27 -8.09 -2.48
CA TYR A 88 -2.81 -7.98 -2.36
C TYR A 88 -2.16 -7.31 -3.59
N VAL A 89 -2.53 -7.74 -4.79
CA VAL A 89 -1.97 -7.21 -6.05
C VAL A 89 -2.45 -5.78 -6.29
N LEU A 90 -3.72 -5.48 -6.03
CA LEU A 90 -4.25 -4.12 -6.11
C LEU A 90 -3.48 -3.18 -5.19
N GLU A 91 -3.35 -3.53 -3.92
CA GLU A 91 -2.62 -2.72 -2.95
C GLU A 91 -1.15 -2.55 -3.32
N LYS A 92 -0.48 -3.65 -3.73
CA LYS A 92 0.91 -3.59 -4.22
C LYS A 92 1.07 -2.63 -5.40
N SER A 93 0.10 -2.61 -6.30
CA SER A 93 0.14 -1.78 -7.50
C SER A 93 -0.09 -0.30 -7.18
N LEU A 94 -1.07 -0.02 -6.32
CA LEU A 94 -1.34 1.33 -5.83
C LEU A 94 -0.19 1.87 -4.97
N ALA A 95 0.47 0.99 -4.22
CA ALA A 95 1.63 1.34 -3.40
C ALA A 95 2.85 1.82 -4.22
N VAL A 96 2.91 1.57 -5.54
CA VAL A 96 3.95 2.14 -6.40
C VAL A 96 3.83 3.67 -6.47
N ASP A 97 2.61 4.20 -6.59
CA ASP A 97 2.39 5.66 -6.59
C ASP A 97 2.80 6.29 -5.26
N ASN A 98 2.55 5.59 -4.13
CA ASN A 98 3.01 6.04 -2.81
C ASN A 98 4.53 6.18 -2.78
N ILE A 99 5.27 5.30 -3.45
CA ILE A 99 6.74 5.33 -3.49
C ILE A 99 7.24 6.59 -4.19
N PHE A 100 6.60 7.06 -5.27
CA PHE A 100 6.99 8.31 -5.92
C PHE A 100 6.84 9.51 -4.99
N VAL A 101 5.76 9.57 -4.22
CA VAL A 101 5.57 10.63 -3.22
C VAL A 101 6.60 10.52 -2.10
N PHE A 102 6.96 9.33 -1.66
CA PHE A 102 8.03 9.15 -0.67
C PHE A 102 9.39 9.62 -1.21
N LEU A 103 9.72 9.31 -2.46
CA LEU A 103 10.94 9.81 -3.13
C LEU A 103 10.96 11.33 -3.18
N MET A 104 9.83 11.97 -3.53
CA MET A 104 9.69 13.42 -3.57
C MET A 104 9.87 14.03 -2.17
N ILE A 105 9.26 13.46 -1.12
CA ILE A 105 9.40 13.93 0.26
C ILE A 105 10.86 13.80 0.70
N PHE A 106 11.51 12.66 0.49
CA PHE A 106 12.92 12.47 0.84
C PHE A 106 13.84 13.42 0.07
N GLY A 107 13.58 13.66 -1.21
CA GLY A 107 14.32 14.61 -2.04
C GLY A 107 14.19 16.04 -1.52
N TYR A 108 12.97 16.50 -1.23
CA TYR A 108 12.69 17.84 -0.70
C TYR A 108 13.42 18.11 0.62
N PHE A 109 13.36 17.17 1.56
CA PHE A 109 14.04 17.28 2.86
C PHE A 109 15.53 16.93 2.78
N LYS A 110 16.04 16.49 1.62
CA LYS A 110 17.43 16.05 1.41
C LYS A 110 17.85 14.96 2.42
N VAL A 111 16.96 14.00 2.65
CA VAL A 111 17.22 12.88 3.58
C VAL A 111 18.23 11.94 2.95
N GLU A 112 19.37 11.76 3.60
CA GLU A 112 20.40 10.83 3.13
C GLU A 112 19.86 9.39 3.04
N PRO A 113 20.20 8.61 2.00
CA PRO A 113 19.68 7.25 1.77
C PRO A 113 19.80 6.32 2.99
N LYS A 114 20.85 6.48 3.78
CA LYS A 114 21.08 5.69 5.01
C LYS A 114 20.01 5.92 6.09
N PHE A 115 19.35 7.09 6.13
CA PHE A 115 18.31 7.43 7.10
C PHE A 115 16.89 7.09 6.59
N GLN A 116 16.70 6.98 5.28
CA GLN A 116 15.41 6.65 4.67
C GLN A 116 14.86 5.30 5.16
N HIS A 117 15.76 4.32 5.33
CA HIS A 117 15.41 3.00 5.83
C HIS A 117 14.69 3.03 7.18
N ARG A 118 15.14 3.87 8.11
CA ARG A 118 14.53 4.03 9.43
C ARG A 118 13.18 4.69 9.35
N VAL A 119 13.05 5.76 8.56
CA VAL A 119 11.78 6.44 8.37
C VAL A 119 10.74 5.50 7.76
N LEU A 120 11.12 4.75 6.72
CA LEU A 120 10.23 3.79 6.09
C LEU A 120 9.80 2.65 7.03
N LEU A 121 10.67 2.21 7.95
CA LEU A 121 10.30 1.19 8.93
C LEU A 121 9.20 1.69 9.88
N TYR A 122 9.37 2.90 10.43
CA TYR A 122 8.36 3.50 11.31
C TYR A 122 7.11 3.90 10.52
N GLY A 123 7.26 4.33 9.26
CA GLY A 123 6.16 4.59 8.34
C GLY A 123 5.32 3.35 8.07
N VAL A 124 5.95 2.20 7.78
CA VAL A 124 5.22 0.94 7.63
C VAL A 124 4.44 0.57 8.89
N PHE A 125 5.01 0.79 10.08
CA PHE A 125 4.31 0.52 11.33
C PHE A 125 3.08 1.43 11.51
N GLY A 126 3.23 2.74 11.28
CA GLY A 126 2.11 3.69 11.35
C GLY A 126 1.04 3.38 10.30
N ALA A 127 1.46 3.10 9.06
CA ALA A 127 0.56 2.71 7.98
C ALA A 127 -0.28 1.47 8.35
N ILE A 128 0.31 0.42 8.96
CA ILE A 128 -0.42 -0.76 9.41
C ILE A 128 -1.52 -0.39 10.41
N VAL A 129 -1.20 0.46 11.40
CA VAL A 129 -2.17 0.89 12.43
C VAL A 129 -3.28 1.72 11.81
N LEU A 130 -2.93 2.74 11.03
CA LEU A 130 -3.90 3.65 10.40
C LEU A 130 -4.82 2.91 9.43
N ARG A 131 -4.28 2.04 8.59
CA ARG A 131 -5.07 1.25 7.63
C ARG A 131 -5.96 0.23 8.33
N ALA A 132 -5.49 -0.43 9.39
CA ALA A 132 -6.34 -1.31 10.17
C ALA A 132 -7.57 -0.56 10.71
N ILE A 133 -7.37 0.64 11.29
CA ILE A 133 -8.46 1.49 11.77
C ILE A 133 -9.42 1.84 10.63
N MET A 134 -8.89 2.32 9.49
CA MET A 134 -9.70 2.73 8.34
C MET A 134 -10.48 1.55 7.73
N ILE A 135 -9.87 0.37 7.66
CA ILE A 135 -10.51 -0.86 7.16
C ILE A 135 -11.66 -1.27 8.08
N PHE A 136 -11.47 -1.29 9.40
CA PHE A 136 -12.55 -1.62 10.32
C PHE A 136 -13.69 -0.60 10.30
N ILE A 137 -13.38 0.69 10.20
CA ILE A 137 -14.40 1.73 10.01
C ILE A 137 -15.14 1.52 8.68
N GLY A 138 -14.40 1.33 7.58
CA GLY A 138 -14.96 1.08 6.26
C GLY A 138 -15.84 -0.18 6.22
N ALA A 139 -15.40 -1.27 6.84
CA ALA A 139 -16.17 -2.50 6.96
C ALA A 139 -17.47 -2.29 7.74
N ALA A 140 -17.42 -1.58 8.87
CA ALA A 140 -18.61 -1.25 9.65
C ALA A 140 -19.60 -0.39 8.84
N LEU A 141 -19.09 0.60 8.11
CA LEU A 141 -19.91 1.45 7.23
C LEU A 141 -20.56 0.64 6.10
N VAL A 142 -19.81 -0.22 5.42
CA VAL A 142 -20.33 -1.07 4.32
C VAL A 142 -21.36 -2.07 4.85
N GLN A 143 -21.17 -2.62 6.05
CA GLN A 143 -22.14 -3.55 6.67
C GLN A 143 -23.45 -2.86 7.07
N GLN A 144 -23.40 -1.59 7.51
CA GLN A 144 -24.59 -0.83 7.89
C GLN A 144 -25.29 -0.19 6.70
N PHE A 145 -24.54 0.23 5.70
CA PHE A 145 -25.02 1.04 4.59
C PHE A 145 -24.50 0.48 3.24
N GLU A 146 -25.18 -0.49 2.67
CA GLU A 146 -24.79 -1.11 1.38
C GLU A 146 -24.63 -0.09 0.23
N TRP A 147 -25.36 1.03 0.28
CA TRP A 147 -25.28 2.08 -0.73
C TRP A 147 -23.90 2.77 -0.76
N ILE A 148 -23.10 2.67 0.32
CA ILE A 148 -21.73 3.20 0.36
C ILE A 148 -20.84 2.57 -0.72
N LEU A 149 -21.10 1.31 -1.09
CA LEU A 149 -20.36 0.66 -2.17
C LEU A 149 -20.55 1.39 -3.52
N TYR A 150 -21.74 1.96 -3.77
CA TYR A 150 -21.95 2.77 -4.98
C TYR A 150 -21.22 4.11 -4.91
N LEU A 151 -21.17 4.72 -3.73
CA LEU A 151 -20.37 5.93 -3.52
C LEU A 151 -18.87 5.64 -3.75
N PHE A 152 -18.37 4.53 -3.24
CA PHE A 152 -17.00 4.07 -3.49
C PHE A 152 -16.76 3.81 -4.99
N GLY A 153 -17.69 3.15 -5.66
CA GLY A 153 -17.61 2.92 -7.10
C GLY A 153 -17.54 4.21 -7.91
N ALA A 154 -18.40 5.18 -7.60
CA ALA A 154 -18.39 6.49 -8.26
C ALA A 154 -17.07 7.25 -7.98
N PHE A 155 -16.58 7.19 -6.76
CA PHE A 155 -15.32 7.82 -6.36
C PHE A 155 -14.12 7.19 -7.10
N LEU A 156 -14.04 5.86 -7.16
CA LEU A 156 -12.97 5.17 -7.89
C LEU A 156 -13.00 5.46 -9.39
N LEU A 157 -14.19 5.52 -9.99
CA LEU A 157 -14.35 5.88 -11.40
C LEU A 157 -13.89 7.32 -11.65
N TYR A 158 -14.27 8.24 -10.77
CA TYR A 158 -13.81 9.62 -10.85
C TYR A 158 -12.28 9.72 -10.74
N THR A 159 -11.69 9.07 -9.73
CA THR A 159 -10.23 9.04 -9.52
C THR A 159 -9.51 8.44 -10.72
N GLY A 160 -9.98 7.30 -11.25
CA GLY A 160 -9.38 6.67 -12.42
C GLY A 160 -9.43 7.56 -13.66
N ILE A 161 -10.57 8.23 -13.94
CA ILE A 161 -10.69 9.17 -15.07
C ILE A 161 -9.82 10.41 -14.85
N HIS A 162 -9.79 10.96 -13.66
CA HIS A 162 -8.95 12.11 -13.31
C HIS A 162 -7.47 11.79 -13.49
N MET A 163 -7.04 10.63 -13.02
CA MET A 163 -5.66 10.14 -13.15
C MET A 163 -5.23 9.94 -14.61
N MET A 164 -6.14 9.53 -15.50
CA MET A 164 -5.86 9.44 -16.94
C MET A 164 -5.69 10.80 -17.62
N LYS A 165 -6.43 11.81 -17.17
CA LYS A 165 -6.43 13.15 -17.76
C LYS A 165 -5.34 14.07 -17.21
N SER A 166 -4.93 13.86 -15.96
CA SER A 166 -3.86 14.63 -15.34
C SER A 166 -2.57 14.32 -16.11
N GLU A 167 -2.05 15.29 -16.85
CA GLU A 167 -0.65 15.28 -17.32
C GLU A 167 0.22 15.08 -16.07
N ALA A 168 1.35 14.39 -16.21
CA ALA A 168 2.24 14.12 -15.09
C ALA A 168 2.35 15.41 -14.26
N GLU A 169 1.76 15.39 -13.05
CA GLU A 169 1.74 16.57 -12.20
C GLU A 169 3.18 17.04 -12.11
N ALA A 170 3.41 18.25 -12.65
CA ALA A 170 4.64 18.95 -12.41
C ALA A 170 4.91 18.85 -10.92
N GLU A 171 6.11 18.45 -10.54
CA GLU A 171 6.58 18.28 -9.17
C GLU A 171 5.86 19.27 -8.26
N GLU A 172 4.87 18.79 -7.48
CA GLU A 172 4.20 19.66 -6.53
C GLU A 172 5.30 20.25 -5.65
N ASP A 173 5.52 21.55 -5.77
CA ASP A 173 6.51 22.25 -4.96
C ASP A 173 6.09 22.13 -3.50
N LEU A 174 6.66 21.15 -2.81
CA LEU A 174 6.38 20.90 -1.39
C LEU A 174 6.63 22.14 -0.53
N SER A 175 7.34 23.15 -1.03
CA SER A 175 7.52 24.42 -0.32
C SER A 175 6.21 25.18 -0.13
N GLN A 176 5.24 24.98 -1.04
CA GLN A 176 3.92 25.61 -1.00
C GLN A 176 2.87 24.72 -0.32
N ASN A 177 3.24 23.53 0.12
CA ASN A 177 2.31 22.60 0.77
C ASN A 177 1.83 23.16 2.10
N LYS A 178 0.51 23.43 2.19
CA LYS A 178 -0.14 24.01 3.38
C LYS A 178 0.03 23.12 4.62
N ILE A 179 0.04 21.80 4.44
CA ILE A 179 0.21 20.83 5.52
C ILE A 179 1.60 20.96 6.12
N LEU A 180 2.65 21.02 5.29
CA LEU A 180 4.01 21.20 5.74
C LEU A 180 4.19 22.54 6.48
N THR A 181 3.58 23.60 5.96
CA THR A 181 3.61 24.93 6.60
C THR A 181 2.92 24.90 7.97
N LEU A 182 1.79 24.19 8.09
CA LEU A 182 1.09 24.02 9.35
C LEU A 182 1.91 23.21 10.35
N LEU A 183 2.50 22.09 9.91
CA LEU A 183 3.34 21.23 10.76
C LEU A 183 4.53 21.99 11.33
N LYS A 184 5.22 22.78 10.50
CA LYS A 184 6.34 23.62 10.96
C LYS A 184 5.94 24.70 11.97
N LYS A 185 4.67 25.17 11.94
CA LYS A 185 4.16 26.13 12.93
C LYS A 185 3.82 25.46 14.26
N VAL A 186 3.30 24.22 14.22
CA VAL A 186 2.79 23.52 15.42
C VAL A 186 3.92 22.74 16.12
N ILE A 187 4.85 22.17 15.35
CA ILE A 187 5.91 21.31 15.87
C ILE A 187 7.25 22.08 15.85
N PRO A 188 7.78 22.48 17.02
CA PRO A 188 9.11 23.05 17.09
C PRO A 188 10.15 22.06 16.54
N THR A 189 10.82 22.47 15.48
CA THR A 189 11.72 21.58 14.72
C THR A 189 13.11 22.20 14.63
N SER A 190 14.15 21.39 14.85
CA SER A 190 15.54 21.79 14.64
C SER A 190 15.81 22.07 13.16
N GLN A 191 16.81 22.90 12.88
CA GLN A 191 17.23 23.17 11.50
C GLN A 191 18.06 22.05 10.90
N GLN A 192 18.65 21.18 11.72
CA GLN A 192 19.57 20.14 11.28
C GLN A 192 19.10 18.75 11.72
N PHE A 193 19.49 17.74 10.95
CA PHE A 193 19.33 16.35 11.34
C PHE A 193 20.27 16.03 12.51
N ASP A 194 19.80 15.24 13.49
CA ASP A 194 20.61 14.65 14.55
C ASP A 194 20.78 13.15 14.30
N GLY A 195 21.55 12.82 13.26
CA GLY A 195 21.68 11.45 12.80
C GLY A 195 20.32 10.83 12.44
N GLU A 196 20.01 9.66 13.00
CA GLU A 196 18.75 8.95 12.79
C GLU A 196 17.64 9.30 13.79
N LYS A 197 17.87 10.27 14.69
CA LYS A 197 16.92 10.58 15.74
C LYS A 197 15.74 11.40 15.23
N PHE A 198 14.55 11.09 15.71
CA PHE A 198 13.34 11.87 15.47
C PHE A 198 13.22 13.07 16.42
N PHE A 199 13.92 13.05 17.55
CA PHE A 199 13.95 14.12 18.53
C PHE A 199 15.39 14.44 18.94
N THR A 200 15.67 15.73 19.17
CA THR A 200 16.94 16.23 19.67
C THR A 200 16.72 17.16 20.86
N ILE A 201 17.79 17.56 21.52
CA ILE A 201 17.74 18.51 22.64
C ILE A 201 18.47 19.77 22.22
N GLU A 202 17.74 20.88 22.09
CA GLU A 202 18.29 22.20 21.86
C GLU A 202 17.88 23.15 23.00
N ASN A 203 18.83 23.88 23.56
CA ASN A 203 18.59 24.80 24.69
C ASN A 203 17.86 24.13 25.87
N GLY A 204 18.18 22.86 26.17
CA GLY A 204 17.56 22.09 27.26
C GLY A 204 16.12 21.63 27.00
N LYS A 205 15.56 21.89 25.82
CA LYS A 205 14.22 21.45 25.43
C LYS A 205 14.31 20.34 24.37
N ARG A 206 13.40 19.36 24.51
CA ARG A 206 13.25 18.31 23.51
C ARG A 206 12.43 18.86 22.35
N ILE A 207 13.02 18.91 21.17
CA ILE A 207 12.37 19.35 19.92
C ILE A 207 12.45 18.27 18.86
N ALA A 208 11.59 18.36 17.84
CA ALA A 208 11.58 17.46 16.70
C ALA A 208 12.81 17.69 15.81
N THR A 209 13.28 16.65 15.11
CA THR A 209 14.20 16.80 13.98
C THR A 209 13.42 16.88 12.67
N PRO A 210 14.04 17.32 11.56
CA PRO A 210 13.40 17.25 10.24
C PRO A 210 12.98 15.82 9.86
N LEU A 211 13.63 14.80 10.40
CA LEU A 211 13.29 13.40 10.15
C LEU A 211 11.90 13.02 10.69
N LEU A 212 11.47 13.62 11.81
CA LEU A 212 10.10 13.44 12.31
C LEU A 212 9.06 14.08 11.37
N LEU A 213 9.34 15.27 10.82
CA LEU A 213 8.45 15.89 9.86
C LEU A 213 8.30 15.03 8.59
N VAL A 214 9.41 14.46 8.12
CA VAL A 214 9.40 13.51 6.99
C VAL A 214 8.51 12.32 7.30
N LEU A 215 8.64 11.71 8.48
CA LEU A 215 7.80 10.59 8.90
C LEU A 215 6.31 10.98 8.90
N ILE A 216 5.97 12.13 9.50
CA ILE A 216 4.58 12.60 9.53
C ILE A 216 4.04 12.85 8.12
N MET A 217 4.84 13.44 7.22
CA MET A 217 4.42 13.66 5.83
C MET A 217 4.17 12.36 5.09
N ILE A 218 5.00 11.32 5.30
CA ILE A 218 4.81 9.98 4.73
C ILE A 218 3.51 9.35 5.26
N GLU A 219 3.27 9.41 6.57
CA GLU A 219 2.04 8.89 7.18
C GLU A 219 0.77 9.59 6.66
N LEU A 220 0.81 10.91 6.54
CA LEU A 220 -0.31 11.67 5.99
C LEU A 220 -0.56 11.34 4.52
N SER A 221 0.50 11.14 3.74
CA SER A 221 0.37 10.68 2.35
C SER A 221 -0.25 9.30 2.28
N ASP A 222 0.16 8.36 3.16
CA ASP A 222 -0.43 7.01 3.18
C ASP A 222 -1.92 7.04 3.55
N VAL A 223 -2.36 7.92 4.45
CA VAL A 223 -3.79 8.12 4.75
C VAL A 223 -4.54 8.60 3.51
N ILE A 224 -3.99 9.55 2.76
CA ILE A 224 -4.62 10.04 1.52
C ILE A 224 -4.77 8.91 0.50
N PHE A 225 -3.72 8.11 0.29
CA PHE A 225 -3.76 6.97 -0.63
C PHE A 225 -4.68 5.84 -0.15
N ALA A 226 -4.82 5.66 1.16
CA ALA A 226 -5.75 4.68 1.72
C ALA A 226 -7.22 5.01 1.41
N VAL A 227 -7.55 6.28 1.18
CA VAL A 227 -8.89 6.71 0.75
C VAL A 227 -9.24 6.13 -0.63
N ASP A 228 -8.26 5.95 -1.52
CA ASP A 228 -8.45 5.31 -2.84
C ASP A 228 -8.35 3.78 -2.76
N SER A 229 -7.36 3.25 -2.04
CA SER A 229 -7.06 1.82 -2.05
C SER A 229 -8.07 0.98 -1.25
N ILE A 230 -8.57 1.48 -0.12
CA ILE A 230 -9.52 0.74 0.71
C ILE A 230 -10.85 0.50 -0.02
N PRO A 231 -11.50 1.50 -0.66
CA PRO A 231 -12.66 1.26 -1.51
C PRO A 231 -12.40 0.25 -2.65
N ALA A 232 -11.21 0.31 -3.27
CA ALA A 232 -10.85 -0.63 -4.34
C ALA A 232 -10.83 -2.09 -3.86
N ILE A 233 -10.37 -2.34 -2.62
CA ILE A 233 -10.38 -3.68 -2.05
C ILE A 233 -11.80 -4.10 -1.62
N PHE A 234 -12.63 -3.18 -1.11
CA PHE A 234 -14.05 -3.47 -0.83
C PHE A 234 -14.86 -3.82 -2.07
N ALA A 235 -14.43 -3.39 -3.24
CA ALA A 235 -15.01 -3.83 -4.53
C ALA A 235 -14.67 -5.30 -4.88
N VAL A 236 -13.60 -5.84 -4.31
CA VAL A 236 -13.18 -7.23 -4.49
C VAL A 236 -13.91 -8.13 -3.49
N THR A 237 -13.92 -7.75 -2.22
CA THR A 237 -14.52 -8.50 -1.11
C THR A 237 -14.97 -7.56 0.00
N THR A 238 -16.12 -7.88 0.60
CA THR A 238 -16.61 -7.18 1.80
C THR A 238 -16.22 -7.91 3.10
N ASP A 239 -15.44 -9.00 3.02
CA ASP A 239 -14.95 -9.73 4.17
C ASP A 239 -13.82 -8.95 4.87
N PRO A 240 -14.03 -8.41 6.09
CA PRO A 240 -13.04 -7.55 6.75
C PRO A 240 -11.71 -8.24 7.01
N PHE A 241 -11.72 -9.57 7.22
CA PHE A 241 -10.49 -10.31 7.45
C PHE A 241 -9.63 -10.39 6.18
N ILE A 242 -10.25 -10.65 5.03
CA ILE A 242 -9.56 -10.69 3.74
C ILE A 242 -9.05 -9.29 3.34
N VAL A 243 -9.89 -8.25 3.52
CA VAL A 243 -9.48 -6.86 3.26
C VAL A 243 -8.27 -6.48 4.12
N LEU A 244 -8.31 -6.77 5.42
CA LEU A 244 -7.24 -6.44 6.35
C LEU A 244 -5.95 -7.19 6.02
N THR A 245 -6.04 -8.51 5.85
CA THR A 245 -4.86 -9.35 5.65
C THR A 245 -4.17 -9.08 4.32
N SER A 246 -4.92 -8.96 3.23
CA SER A 246 -4.36 -8.65 1.90
C SER A 246 -3.66 -7.29 1.90
N ASN A 247 -4.25 -6.28 2.53
CA ASN A 247 -3.70 -4.93 2.63
C ASN A 247 -2.40 -4.91 3.46
N ILE A 248 -2.41 -5.48 4.67
CA ILE A 248 -1.24 -5.46 5.55
C ILE A 248 -0.07 -6.27 4.97
N PHE A 249 -0.32 -7.44 4.37
CA PHE A 249 0.74 -8.20 3.68
C PHE A 249 1.35 -7.42 2.50
N ALA A 250 0.55 -6.64 1.78
CA ALA A 250 1.06 -5.79 0.71
C ALA A 250 1.97 -4.68 1.24
N ILE A 251 1.59 -4.03 2.36
CA ILE A 251 2.36 -2.93 2.97
C ILE A 251 3.68 -3.42 3.58
N LEU A 252 3.71 -4.60 4.21
CA LEU A 252 4.92 -5.15 4.82
C LEU A 252 6.09 -5.22 3.82
N GLY A 253 5.82 -5.47 2.56
CA GLY A 253 6.84 -5.45 1.51
C GLY A 253 7.12 -4.07 0.89
N LEU A 254 6.45 -3.00 1.34
CA LEU A 254 6.57 -1.67 0.74
C LEU A 254 7.99 -1.11 0.85
N ARG A 255 8.64 -1.31 1.99
CA ARG A 255 10.01 -0.85 2.22
C ARG A 255 11.02 -1.47 1.24
N ALA A 256 10.97 -2.78 1.04
CA ALA A 256 11.83 -3.46 0.08
C ALA A 256 11.55 -2.98 -1.35
N MET A 257 10.26 -2.80 -1.68
CA MET A 257 9.84 -2.29 -2.97
C MET A 257 10.27 -0.83 -3.20
N TYR A 258 10.29 0.01 -2.15
CA TYR A 258 10.81 1.36 -2.23
C TYR A 258 12.25 1.39 -2.73
N PHE A 259 13.16 0.64 -2.09
CA PHE A 259 14.57 0.61 -2.50
C PHE A 259 14.77 -0.01 -3.88
N LEU A 260 13.91 -0.95 -4.28
CA LEU A 260 13.93 -1.51 -5.62
C LEU A 260 13.50 -0.48 -6.66
N LEU A 261 12.42 0.26 -6.40
CA LEU A 261 11.84 1.19 -7.34
C LEU A 261 12.54 2.55 -7.35
N ALA A 262 13.21 2.95 -6.28
CA ALA A 262 13.95 4.20 -6.21
C ALA A 262 14.98 4.35 -7.34
N ASP A 263 15.61 3.25 -7.76
CA ASP A 263 16.57 3.23 -8.87
C ASP A 263 15.89 3.06 -10.24
N PHE A 264 14.60 2.72 -10.30
CA PHE A 264 13.86 2.44 -11.54
C PHE A 264 12.63 3.33 -11.73
N ALA A 265 12.38 4.27 -10.83
CA ALA A 265 11.17 5.09 -10.81
C ALA A 265 10.86 5.76 -12.17
N GLU A 266 11.91 6.27 -12.85
CA GLU A 266 11.79 6.92 -14.14
C GLU A 266 11.44 5.96 -15.30
N ARG A 267 11.50 4.64 -15.10
CA ARG A 267 11.27 3.64 -16.15
C ARG A 267 9.80 3.21 -16.29
N PHE A 268 8.97 3.46 -15.29
CA PHE A 268 7.57 2.99 -15.28
C PHE A 268 6.55 4.08 -15.69
N ILE A 269 6.85 4.80 -16.76
CA ILE A 269 6.09 5.97 -17.25
C ILE A 269 4.60 5.66 -17.50
N PHE A 270 4.28 4.45 -17.99
CA PHE A 270 2.90 4.09 -18.33
C PHE A 270 2.14 3.39 -17.18
N LEU A 271 2.76 3.14 -16.03
CA LEU A 271 2.10 2.46 -14.91
C LEU A 271 0.89 3.24 -14.41
N LYS A 272 0.97 4.58 -14.38
CA LYS A 272 -0.13 5.49 -14.06
C LYS A 272 -1.38 5.19 -14.89
N TYR A 273 -1.24 4.98 -16.19
CA TYR A 273 -2.38 4.67 -17.07
C TYR A 273 -2.96 3.28 -16.79
N GLY A 274 -2.10 2.30 -16.46
CA GLY A 274 -2.54 0.98 -16.03
C GLY A 274 -3.37 1.03 -14.76
N LEU A 275 -2.92 1.78 -13.75
CA LEU A 275 -3.63 1.98 -12.49
C LEU A 275 -4.95 2.75 -12.70
N ALA A 276 -4.92 3.82 -13.48
CA ALA A 276 -6.13 4.60 -13.83
C ALA A 276 -7.20 3.73 -14.51
N PHE A 277 -6.78 2.85 -15.42
CA PHE A 277 -7.67 1.87 -16.06
C PHE A 277 -8.25 0.88 -15.04
N VAL A 278 -7.41 0.33 -14.15
CA VAL A 278 -7.83 -0.61 -13.10
C VAL A 278 -8.85 0.04 -12.16
N LEU A 279 -8.58 1.26 -11.67
CA LEU A 279 -9.50 1.99 -10.80
C LEU A 279 -10.84 2.27 -11.50
N SER A 280 -10.80 2.68 -12.78
CA SER A 280 -12.02 2.91 -13.57
C SER A 280 -12.81 1.63 -13.76
N PHE A 281 -12.15 0.51 -14.10
CA PHE A 281 -12.78 -0.80 -14.23
C PHE A 281 -13.45 -1.25 -12.92
N ILE A 282 -12.74 -1.13 -11.79
CA ILE A 282 -13.26 -1.49 -10.47
C ILE A 282 -14.44 -0.59 -10.10
N GLY A 283 -14.34 0.72 -10.35
CA GLY A 283 -15.43 1.67 -10.12
C GLY A 283 -16.68 1.31 -10.91
N ILE A 284 -16.54 1.01 -12.21
CA ILE A 284 -17.67 0.55 -13.05
C ILE A 284 -18.24 -0.75 -12.51
N LYS A 285 -17.39 -1.74 -12.19
CA LYS A 285 -17.84 -3.03 -11.61
C LYS A 285 -18.70 -2.81 -10.37
N MET A 286 -18.31 -1.91 -9.45
CA MET A 286 -19.09 -1.60 -8.25
C MET A 286 -20.43 -0.97 -8.58
N LEU A 287 -20.47 -0.04 -9.52
CA LEU A 287 -21.69 0.64 -9.92
C LEU A 287 -22.71 -0.30 -10.56
N ILE A 288 -22.26 -1.31 -11.31
CA ILE A 288 -23.13 -2.27 -12.02
C ILE A 288 -23.36 -3.58 -11.24
N MET A 289 -22.82 -3.74 -10.05
CA MET A 289 -22.83 -5.01 -9.31
C MET A 289 -24.24 -5.57 -9.04
N HIS A 290 -25.26 -4.71 -9.03
CA HIS A 290 -26.65 -5.13 -8.85
C HIS A 290 -27.24 -5.80 -10.10
N TRP A 291 -26.78 -5.41 -11.29
CA TRP A 291 -27.29 -5.93 -12.58
C TRP A 291 -26.39 -7.02 -13.17
N VAL A 292 -25.07 -6.89 -12.97
CA VAL A 292 -24.07 -7.78 -13.57
C VAL A 292 -23.08 -8.26 -12.51
N HIS A 293 -23.03 -9.56 -12.30
CA HIS A 293 -22.04 -10.18 -11.43
C HIS A 293 -20.79 -10.54 -12.24
N ILE A 294 -19.69 -9.80 -12.03
CA ILE A 294 -18.38 -10.08 -12.61
C ILE A 294 -17.60 -10.98 -11.66
N PRO A 295 -17.30 -12.24 -12.04
CA PRO A 295 -16.50 -13.15 -11.22
C PRO A 295 -15.14 -12.58 -10.86
N ILE A 296 -14.63 -12.94 -9.69
CA ILE A 296 -13.35 -12.45 -9.19
C ILE A 296 -12.17 -12.84 -10.08
N SER A 297 -12.24 -14.02 -10.70
CA SER A 297 -11.23 -14.50 -11.66
C SER A 297 -11.09 -13.57 -12.88
N ILE A 298 -12.20 -13.04 -13.39
CA ILE A 298 -12.20 -12.07 -14.49
C ILE A 298 -11.59 -10.75 -13.99
N SER A 299 -12.02 -10.26 -12.82
CA SER A 299 -11.47 -9.04 -12.24
C SER A 299 -9.95 -9.14 -12.05
N LEU A 300 -9.47 -10.26 -11.51
CA LEU A 300 -8.04 -10.53 -11.32
C LEU A 300 -7.29 -10.56 -12.66
N SER A 301 -7.86 -11.21 -13.68
CA SER A 301 -7.26 -11.26 -15.01
C SER A 301 -7.15 -9.87 -15.66
N VAL A 302 -8.16 -9.03 -15.50
CA VAL A 302 -8.16 -7.64 -16.00
C VAL A 302 -7.10 -6.82 -15.28
N VAL A 303 -7.00 -6.93 -13.95
CA VAL A 303 -5.99 -6.23 -13.14
C VAL A 303 -4.58 -6.63 -13.57
N PHE A 304 -4.28 -7.93 -13.60
CA PHE A 304 -2.95 -8.42 -14.02
C PHE A 304 -2.64 -8.06 -15.48
N GLY A 305 -3.62 -8.16 -16.38
CA GLY A 305 -3.46 -7.83 -17.78
C GLY A 305 -3.14 -6.35 -18.00
N ALA A 306 -3.89 -5.46 -17.35
CA ALA A 306 -3.67 -4.01 -17.46
C ALA A 306 -2.31 -3.59 -16.87
N LEU A 307 -1.98 -4.06 -15.68
CA LEU A 307 -0.71 -3.74 -15.03
C LEU A 307 0.47 -4.35 -15.78
N GLY A 308 0.36 -5.61 -16.20
CA GLY A 308 1.40 -6.27 -17.00
C GLY A 308 1.65 -5.55 -18.32
N ALA A 309 0.59 -5.16 -19.03
CA ALA A 309 0.71 -4.40 -20.28
C ALA A 309 1.37 -3.05 -20.05
N SER A 310 0.98 -2.31 -19.00
CA SER A 310 1.57 -0.99 -18.70
C SER A 310 3.04 -1.08 -18.32
N ILE A 311 3.45 -2.08 -17.56
CA ILE A 311 4.86 -2.34 -17.21
C ILE A 311 5.67 -2.71 -18.45
N LEU A 312 5.18 -3.65 -19.26
CA LEU A 312 5.87 -4.07 -20.49
C LEU A 312 6.04 -2.90 -21.46
N THR A 313 4.99 -2.11 -21.67
CA THR A 313 5.04 -0.91 -22.53
C THR A 313 6.04 0.11 -22.00
N SER A 314 6.07 0.35 -20.69
CA SER A 314 7.06 1.23 -20.06
C SER A 314 8.49 0.77 -20.33
N LEU A 315 8.77 -0.51 -20.10
CA LEU A 315 10.12 -1.07 -20.30
C LEU A 315 10.57 -1.03 -21.76
N VAL A 316 9.66 -1.32 -22.71
CA VAL A 316 9.97 -1.23 -24.15
C VAL A 316 10.24 0.19 -24.57
N TYR A 317 9.41 1.13 -24.13
CA TYR A 317 9.55 2.54 -24.44
C TYR A 317 10.87 3.11 -23.90
N THR A 318 11.19 2.87 -22.63
CA THR A 318 12.43 3.35 -22.00
C THR A 318 13.67 2.79 -22.69
N ARG A 319 13.67 1.50 -23.06
CA ARG A 319 14.78 0.90 -23.83
C ARG A 319 14.97 1.52 -25.22
N GLN A 320 13.90 2.01 -25.85
CA GLN A 320 13.99 2.69 -27.14
C GLN A 320 14.58 4.09 -27.00
N GLN A 321 14.29 4.77 -25.89
CA GLN A 321 14.87 6.10 -25.59
C GLN A 321 16.37 6.01 -25.26
N GLU A 322 16.80 4.98 -24.51
CA GLU A 322 18.21 4.74 -24.17
C GLU A 322 19.09 4.39 -25.40
N LYS A 323 18.48 4.03 -26.54
CA LYS A 323 19.18 3.70 -27.79
C LYS A 323 19.28 4.86 -28.78
N LYS A 324 18.60 5.96 -28.52
CA LYS A 324 18.65 7.20 -29.32
C LYS A 324 19.59 8.21 -28.68
#